data_6970954dfc85946786fbbffff9eab2a8
#
_entry.id   6970954dfc85946786fbbffff9eab2a8
#
_cell.length_a   1.000
_cell.length_b   1.000
_cell.length_c   1.000
_cell.angle_alpha   90.00
_cell.angle_beta   90.00
_cell.angle_gamma   90.00
#
_symmetry.space_group_name_H-M   'P 1'
#
loop_
_entity.id
_entity.type
_entity.pdbx_description
1 polymer ?
#
loop_
_entity_poly.entity_id
_entity_poly.type
_entity_poly.pdbx_seq_one_letter_code
_entity_poly.pdbx_strand_id
1 'polypeptide(L)'
;ADLVEHVGRMGSSPFEAASFDVSLDAGCGMGFSAVHKVRAAACKALEEAILAPHEERAKTLELPVLDKCTRAMPEHYRDEPQICAAVTTLEAAEAARAEGAARIYMTTDALKAVGLSPADAFEQGIVPVLDEVCRAVDHERVDPWILAGATVAVGNISELAVAAQAGATVE
;
A
#
# COMPACT_ATOMS: atom_id res chain seq x y z
N ALA A 1 31.75 -18.24 -28.90
CA ALA A 1 31.51 -18.55 -27.47
C ALA A 1 31.82 -17.34 -26.60
N ASP A 2 33.03 -16.79 -26.68
CA ASP A 2 33.50 -15.72 -25.77
C ASP A 2 32.72 -14.40 -25.88
N LEU A 3 32.31 -13.99 -27.08
CA LEU A 3 31.57 -12.75 -27.27
C LEU A 3 30.19 -12.79 -26.58
N VAL A 4 29.45 -13.89 -26.72
CA VAL A 4 28.13 -14.09 -26.07
C VAL A 4 28.28 -14.04 -24.57
N GLU A 5 29.28 -14.70 -24.02
CA GLU A 5 29.56 -14.66 -22.57
C GLU A 5 29.86 -13.23 -22.09
N HIS A 6 30.72 -12.49 -22.81
CA HIS A 6 31.05 -11.13 -22.40
C HIS A 6 29.90 -10.12 -22.59
N VAL A 7 29.05 -10.28 -23.60
CA VAL A 7 27.83 -9.48 -23.77
C VAL A 7 26.78 -9.84 -22.73
N GLY A 8 26.61 -11.14 -22.40
CA GLY A 8 25.61 -11.62 -21.46
C GLY A 8 25.90 -11.30 -19.98
N ARG A 9 27.12 -10.92 -19.63
CA ARG A 9 27.45 -10.48 -18.27
C ARG A 9 26.93 -9.08 -18.00
N MET A 10 25.63 -8.94 -17.69
CA MET A 10 24.96 -7.64 -17.50
C MET A 10 25.40 -6.84 -16.27
N GLY A 11 26.22 -7.43 -15.37
CA GLY A 11 26.78 -6.76 -14.20
C GLY A 11 25.73 -6.26 -13.23
N SER A 12 25.78 -4.98 -12.86
CA SER A 12 24.79 -4.30 -12.00
C SER A 12 23.57 -3.76 -12.75
N SER A 13 23.46 -4.04 -14.06
CA SER A 13 22.30 -3.62 -14.87
C SER A 13 21.04 -4.38 -14.40
N PRO A 14 19.86 -3.72 -14.40
CA PRO A 14 18.59 -4.38 -14.10
C PRO A 14 18.08 -5.28 -15.25
N PHE A 15 18.84 -5.39 -16.35
CA PHE A 15 18.44 -6.15 -17.53
C PHE A 15 19.10 -7.52 -17.58
N GLU A 16 18.40 -8.45 -18.22
CA GLU A 16 18.86 -9.79 -18.55
C GLU A 16 18.74 -10.01 -20.07
N ALA A 17 19.72 -10.71 -20.67
CA ALA A 17 19.68 -11.02 -22.08
C ALA A 17 18.82 -12.26 -22.32
N ALA A 18 17.70 -12.12 -23.01
CA ALA A 18 16.78 -13.24 -23.33
C ALA A 18 17.29 -14.13 -24.45
N SER A 19 17.98 -13.56 -25.44
CA SER A 19 18.53 -14.30 -26.59
C SER A 19 19.72 -13.55 -27.22
N PHE A 20 20.51 -14.28 -28.00
CA PHE A 20 21.64 -13.71 -28.73
C PHE A 20 21.55 -14.10 -30.21
N ASP A 21 21.64 -13.12 -31.09
CA ASP A 21 21.92 -13.29 -32.51
C ASP A 21 23.27 -12.66 -32.81
N VAL A 22 24.20 -13.44 -33.31
CA VAL A 22 25.60 -13.02 -33.50
C VAL A 22 25.99 -13.21 -34.97
N SER A 23 26.23 -12.09 -35.66
CA SER A 23 26.81 -12.08 -37.01
C SER A 23 28.17 -11.39 -36.97
N LEU A 24 29.19 -12.13 -37.36
CA LEU A 24 30.57 -11.65 -37.39
C LEU A 24 31.20 -11.92 -38.75
N ASP A 25 31.83 -10.94 -39.34
CA ASP A 25 32.60 -11.12 -40.56
C ASP A 25 33.89 -11.89 -40.28
N ALA A 26 34.34 -12.69 -41.27
CA ALA A 26 35.54 -13.47 -41.13
C ALA A 26 36.78 -12.57 -40.91
N GLY A 27 37.56 -12.89 -39.89
CA GLY A 27 38.76 -12.14 -39.53
C GLY A 27 38.53 -10.82 -38.74
N CYS A 28 37.28 -10.51 -38.42
CA CYS A 28 36.95 -9.38 -37.55
C CYS A 28 36.89 -9.80 -36.09
N GLY A 29 37.36 -8.95 -35.19
CA GLY A 29 37.32 -9.12 -33.75
C GLY A 29 37.23 -7.78 -33.02
N MET A 30 36.67 -7.80 -31.85
CA MET A 30 36.56 -6.62 -30.99
C MET A 30 37.19 -6.92 -29.63
N GLY A 31 37.97 -5.96 -29.12
CA GLY A 31 38.50 -6.11 -27.76
C GLY A 31 37.42 -6.09 -26.69
N PHE A 32 37.52 -6.93 -25.68
CA PHE A 32 36.52 -7.08 -24.61
C PHE A 32 36.21 -5.75 -23.91
N SER A 33 37.18 -4.86 -23.75
CA SER A 33 36.96 -3.52 -23.20
C SER A 33 35.96 -2.70 -24.05
N ALA A 34 36.01 -2.80 -25.39
CA ALA A 34 35.07 -2.14 -26.28
C ALA A 34 33.68 -2.77 -26.18
N VAL A 35 33.60 -4.10 -26.12
CA VAL A 35 32.34 -4.84 -25.89
C VAL A 35 31.67 -4.40 -24.59
N HIS A 36 32.41 -4.30 -23.50
CA HIS A 36 31.89 -3.84 -22.20
C HIS A 36 31.37 -2.39 -22.25
N LYS A 37 32.07 -1.50 -22.93
CA LYS A 37 31.63 -0.09 -23.10
C LYS A 37 30.35 0.02 -23.91
N VAL A 38 30.25 -0.70 -25.02
CA VAL A 38 29.04 -0.70 -25.86
C VAL A 38 27.86 -1.29 -25.10
N ARG A 39 28.05 -2.40 -24.42
CA ARG A 39 27.00 -3.00 -23.58
C ARG A 39 26.51 -2.03 -22.50
N ALA A 40 27.43 -1.42 -21.74
CA ALA A 40 27.05 -0.47 -20.69
C ALA A 40 26.28 0.74 -21.26
N ALA A 41 26.71 1.27 -22.41
CA ALA A 41 26.01 2.35 -23.09
C ALA A 41 24.62 1.94 -23.57
N ALA A 42 24.47 0.71 -24.10
CA ALA A 42 23.19 0.19 -24.54
C ALA A 42 22.20 -0.03 -23.36
N CYS A 43 22.68 -0.62 -22.25
CA CYS A 43 21.87 -0.78 -21.04
C CYS A 43 21.42 0.59 -20.50
N LYS A 44 22.31 1.57 -20.44
CA LYS A 44 21.97 2.92 -19.98
C LYS A 44 20.93 3.58 -20.90
N ALA A 45 21.13 3.52 -22.21
CA ALA A 45 20.18 4.08 -23.18
C ALA A 45 18.78 3.41 -23.09
N LEU A 46 18.75 2.09 -22.85
CA LEU A 46 17.50 1.37 -22.66
C LEU A 46 16.80 1.80 -21.37
N GLU A 47 17.53 1.92 -20.27
CA GLU A 47 17.01 2.42 -19.00
C GLU A 47 16.42 3.83 -19.14
N GLU A 48 17.17 4.75 -19.74
CA GLU A 48 16.71 6.11 -20.04
C GLU A 48 15.45 6.11 -20.90
N ALA A 49 15.40 5.28 -21.93
CA ALA A 49 14.22 5.17 -22.81
C ALA A 49 12.97 4.63 -22.07
N ILE A 50 13.16 3.68 -21.16
CA ILE A 50 12.05 3.15 -20.34
C ILE A 50 11.57 4.19 -19.33
N LEU A 51 12.46 4.95 -18.73
CA LEU A 51 12.14 5.93 -17.69
C LEU A 51 11.60 7.26 -18.26
N ALA A 52 12.01 7.64 -19.48
CA ALA A 52 11.61 8.91 -20.07
C ALA A 52 10.09 9.21 -20.04
N PRO A 53 9.17 8.27 -20.33
CA PRO A 53 7.73 8.54 -20.22
C PRO A 53 7.26 8.80 -18.79
N HIS A 54 7.95 8.25 -17.79
CA HIS A 54 7.63 8.46 -16.39
C HIS A 54 8.15 9.83 -15.92
N GLU A 55 9.36 10.19 -16.32
CA GLU A 55 9.94 11.50 -16.02
C GLU A 55 9.14 12.64 -16.68
N GLU A 56 8.68 12.42 -17.91
CA GLU A 56 7.87 13.42 -18.61
C GLU A 56 6.50 13.62 -17.90
N ARG A 57 5.87 12.53 -17.47
CA ARG A 57 4.65 12.63 -16.65
C ARG A 57 4.90 13.33 -15.32
N ALA A 58 6.04 13.08 -14.69
CA ALA A 58 6.39 13.76 -13.44
C ALA A 58 6.56 15.27 -13.61
N LYS A 59 7.09 15.72 -14.77
CA LYS A 59 7.21 17.15 -15.09
C LYS A 59 5.86 17.82 -15.36
N THR A 60 4.92 17.08 -15.94
CA THR A 60 3.58 17.58 -16.26
C THR A 60 2.58 17.42 -15.12
N LEU A 61 2.94 16.67 -14.08
CA LEU A 61 2.12 16.51 -12.91
C LEU A 61 2.18 17.82 -12.10
N GLU A 62 1.23 18.70 -12.34
CA GLU A 62 0.94 19.78 -11.41
C GLU A 62 0.38 19.14 -10.14
N LEU A 63 1.27 18.79 -9.22
CA LEU A 63 0.85 18.49 -7.86
C LEU A 63 0.09 19.74 -7.37
N PRO A 64 -1.16 19.59 -6.92
CA PRO A 64 -1.80 20.70 -6.26
C PRO A 64 -0.83 21.18 -5.18
N VAL A 65 -0.44 22.44 -5.24
CA VAL A 65 0.27 23.07 -4.13
C VAL A 65 -0.68 22.85 -2.95
N LEU A 66 -0.38 21.84 -2.15
CA LEU A 66 -0.96 21.73 -0.83
C LEU A 66 -0.50 22.99 -0.14
N ASP A 67 -1.29 24.03 -0.32
CA ASP A 67 -1.18 25.25 0.47
C ASP A 67 -0.99 24.76 1.89
N LYS A 68 0.16 25.11 2.47
CA LYS A 68 0.59 24.61 3.78
C LYS A 68 -0.66 24.47 4.60
N CYS A 69 -1.02 23.26 4.97
CA CYS A 69 -2.32 22.98 5.53
C CYS A 69 -2.47 23.78 6.82
N THR A 70 -2.75 25.05 6.67
CA THR A 70 -3.32 25.92 7.69
C THR A 70 -4.80 25.58 7.84
N ARG A 71 -5.11 24.28 7.69
CA ARG A 71 -6.39 23.78 8.14
C ARG A 71 -6.41 24.08 9.61
N ALA A 72 -7.16 25.12 9.98
CA ALA A 72 -7.50 25.29 11.38
C ALA A 72 -7.89 23.91 11.88
N MET A 73 -7.17 23.38 12.87
CA MET A 73 -7.51 22.07 13.42
C MET A 73 -8.99 22.08 13.72
N PRO A 74 -9.75 21.10 13.20
CA PRO A 74 -11.18 21.05 13.45
C PRO A 74 -11.45 21.24 14.94
N GLU A 75 -12.52 21.93 15.27
CA GLU A 75 -12.81 22.32 16.67
C GLU A 75 -12.83 21.12 17.63
N HIS A 76 -13.23 19.93 17.12
CA HIS A 76 -13.20 18.69 17.89
C HIS A 76 -11.78 18.15 18.25
N TYR A 77 -10.72 18.64 17.61
CA TYR A 77 -9.34 18.35 18.03
C TYR A 77 -8.89 19.18 19.25
N ARG A 78 -9.75 20.07 19.73
CA ARG A 78 -9.51 20.86 20.95
C ARG A 78 -10.11 20.22 22.20
N ASP A 79 -10.84 19.12 22.03
CA ASP A 79 -11.42 18.36 23.12
C ASP A 79 -10.28 17.71 23.96
N GLU A 80 -10.61 17.39 25.20
CA GLU A 80 -9.66 16.70 26.07
C GLU A 80 -9.22 15.37 25.43
N PRO A 81 -7.93 14.99 25.53
CA PRO A 81 -7.44 13.74 24.99
C PRO A 81 -8.24 12.55 25.55
N GLN A 82 -8.75 11.71 24.67
CA GLN A 82 -9.46 10.49 25.05
C GLN A 82 -8.53 9.29 24.96
N ILE A 83 -8.62 8.40 25.94
CA ILE A 83 -7.90 7.13 25.90
C ILE A 83 -8.75 6.13 25.11
N CYS A 84 -8.15 5.54 24.08
CA CYS A 84 -8.73 4.47 23.31
C CYS A 84 -7.93 3.19 23.51
N ALA A 85 -8.58 2.04 23.49
CA ALA A 85 -7.92 0.74 23.67
C ALA A 85 -8.11 -0.13 22.43
N ALA A 86 -7.03 -0.67 21.86
CA ALA A 86 -7.06 -1.72 20.86
C ALA A 86 -6.83 -3.07 21.54
N VAL A 87 -7.79 -3.98 21.44
CA VAL A 87 -7.79 -5.23 22.18
C VAL A 87 -8.13 -6.41 21.27
N THR A 88 -7.86 -7.63 21.73
CA THR A 88 -8.10 -8.87 20.97
C THR A 88 -9.02 -9.84 21.68
N THR A 89 -9.44 -9.55 22.92
CA THR A 89 -10.33 -10.39 23.71
C THR A 89 -11.44 -9.57 24.36
N LEU A 90 -12.57 -10.18 24.66
CA LEU A 90 -13.68 -9.50 25.35
C LEU A 90 -13.32 -9.13 26.79
N GLU A 91 -12.57 -9.96 27.47
CA GLU A 91 -12.09 -9.68 28.83
C GLU A 91 -11.23 -8.39 28.85
N ALA A 92 -10.32 -8.24 27.87
CA ALA A 92 -9.53 -7.02 27.74
C ALA A 92 -10.40 -5.80 27.38
N ALA A 93 -11.45 -5.98 26.58
CA ALA A 93 -12.40 -4.92 26.27
C ALA A 93 -13.16 -4.44 27.51
N GLU A 94 -13.64 -5.38 28.35
CA GLU A 94 -14.30 -5.06 29.62
C GLU A 94 -13.37 -4.35 30.59
N ALA A 95 -12.14 -4.84 30.73
CA ALA A 95 -11.14 -4.21 31.58
C ALA A 95 -10.82 -2.78 31.13
N ALA A 96 -10.63 -2.57 29.80
CA ALA A 96 -10.37 -1.25 29.26
C ALA A 96 -11.54 -0.27 29.50
N ARG A 97 -12.79 -0.74 29.39
CA ARG A 97 -13.96 0.09 29.72
C ARG A 97 -14.00 0.46 31.20
N ALA A 98 -13.72 -0.51 32.07
CA ALA A 98 -13.71 -0.30 33.51
C ALA A 98 -12.67 0.77 33.92
N GLU A 99 -11.56 0.84 33.19
CA GLU A 99 -10.48 1.83 33.37
C GLU A 99 -10.71 3.14 32.60
N GLY A 100 -11.89 3.32 31.97
CA GLY A 100 -12.31 4.58 31.37
C GLY A 100 -11.87 4.79 29.93
N ALA A 101 -11.56 3.73 29.18
CA ALA A 101 -11.36 3.85 27.75
C ALA A 101 -12.62 4.36 27.04
N ALA A 102 -12.50 5.46 26.30
CA ALA A 102 -13.60 6.09 25.59
C ALA A 102 -14.05 5.26 24.38
N ARG A 103 -13.12 4.51 23.78
CA ARG A 103 -13.37 3.65 22.61
C ARG A 103 -12.56 2.37 22.69
N ILE A 104 -13.20 1.29 22.22
CA ILE A 104 -12.60 -0.03 22.14
C ILE A 104 -12.54 -0.44 20.67
N TYR A 105 -11.35 -0.75 20.19
CA TYR A 105 -11.08 -1.22 18.84
C TYR A 105 -10.72 -2.69 18.84
N MET A 106 -11.30 -3.46 17.91
CA MET A 106 -10.92 -4.85 17.66
C MET A 106 -10.85 -5.10 16.16
N THR A 107 -9.85 -5.83 15.71
CA THR A 107 -9.78 -6.27 14.31
C THR A 107 -10.93 -7.22 13.98
N THR A 108 -11.36 -7.24 12.72
CA THR A 108 -12.44 -8.13 12.27
C THR A 108 -12.13 -9.61 12.55
N ASP A 109 -10.86 -10.00 12.48
CA ASP A 109 -10.44 -11.37 12.81
C ASP A 109 -10.52 -11.66 14.31
N ALA A 110 -10.17 -10.70 15.17
CA ALA A 110 -10.31 -10.85 16.62
C ALA A 110 -11.79 -10.95 17.01
N LEU A 111 -12.67 -10.13 16.41
CA LEU A 111 -14.12 -10.20 16.61
C LEU A 111 -14.69 -11.56 16.22
N LYS A 112 -14.30 -12.11 15.08
CA LYS A 112 -14.68 -13.46 14.66
C LYS A 112 -14.16 -14.55 15.61
N ALA A 113 -12.91 -14.41 16.07
CA ALA A 113 -12.30 -15.38 16.97
C ALA A 113 -13.00 -15.47 18.33
N VAL A 114 -13.57 -14.35 18.81
CA VAL A 114 -14.38 -14.31 20.03
C VAL A 114 -15.88 -14.60 19.78
N GLY A 115 -16.26 -14.90 18.53
CA GLY A 115 -17.60 -15.30 18.15
C GLY A 115 -18.62 -14.16 18.03
N LEU A 116 -18.17 -12.90 17.92
CA LEU A 116 -19.07 -11.77 17.71
C LEU A 116 -19.43 -11.60 16.23
N SER A 117 -20.71 -11.34 16.00
CA SER A 117 -21.19 -10.84 14.71
C SER A 117 -21.00 -9.31 14.61
N PRO A 118 -21.10 -8.72 13.40
CA PRO A 118 -21.09 -7.27 13.22
C PRO A 118 -22.13 -6.54 14.09
N ALA A 119 -23.33 -7.09 14.21
CA ALA A 119 -24.39 -6.52 15.03
C ALA A 119 -24.04 -6.55 16.52
N ASP A 120 -23.50 -7.69 17.00
CA ASP A 120 -23.09 -7.83 18.41
C ASP A 120 -21.97 -6.84 18.76
N ALA A 121 -20.99 -6.64 17.85
CA ALA A 121 -19.92 -5.68 18.04
C ALA A 121 -20.46 -4.25 18.15
N PHE A 122 -21.43 -3.91 17.30
CA PHE A 122 -22.11 -2.61 17.33
C PHE A 122 -22.87 -2.40 18.65
N GLU A 123 -23.67 -3.37 19.06
CA GLU A 123 -24.45 -3.32 20.32
C GLU A 123 -23.54 -3.20 21.55
N GLN A 124 -22.38 -3.84 21.50
CA GLN A 124 -21.39 -3.75 22.57
C GLN A 124 -20.51 -2.49 22.49
N GLY A 125 -20.70 -1.62 21.50
CA GLY A 125 -19.90 -0.41 21.32
C GLY A 125 -18.43 -0.69 21.03
N ILE A 126 -18.14 -1.80 20.36
CA ILE A 126 -16.80 -2.15 19.87
C ILE A 126 -16.69 -1.67 18.44
N VAL A 127 -15.64 -0.91 18.14
CA VAL A 127 -15.35 -0.40 16.80
C VAL A 127 -14.56 -1.45 16.03
N PRO A 128 -15.12 -2.03 14.96
CA PRO A 128 -14.37 -2.93 14.08
C PRO A 128 -13.25 -2.17 13.37
N VAL A 129 -12.04 -2.73 13.39
CA VAL A 129 -10.91 -2.25 12.59
C VAL A 129 -10.82 -3.11 11.36
N LEU A 130 -11.01 -2.50 10.19
CA LEU A 130 -10.92 -3.19 8.91
C LEU A 130 -9.46 -3.40 8.53
N ASP A 131 -9.22 -4.33 7.61
CA ASP A 131 -7.87 -4.65 7.16
C ASP A 131 -7.25 -3.46 6.42
N GLU A 132 -5.98 -3.15 6.66
CA GLU A 132 -5.26 -2.08 5.96
C GLU A 132 -5.14 -2.33 4.46
N VAL A 133 -5.14 -3.59 4.05
CA VAL A 133 -5.10 -4.02 2.65
C VAL A 133 -6.32 -4.88 2.35
N CYS A 134 -7.25 -4.34 1.56
CA CYS A 134 -8.45 -5.04 1.12
C CYS A 134 -8.41 -5.20 -0.40
N ARG A 135 -8.33 -6.45 -0.86
CA ARG A 135 -8.40 -6.80 -2.28
C ARG A 135 -9.85 -7.09 -2.65
N ALA A 136 -10.16 -7.13 -3.94
CA ALA A 136 -11.50 -7.44 -4.43
C ALA A 136 -12.10 -8.73 -3.84
N VAL A 137 -11.26 -9.72 -3.55
CA VAL A 137 -11.68 -11.00 -2.95
C VAL A 137 -11.95 -10.91 -1.44
N ASP A 138 -11.49 -9.86 -0.79
CA ASP A 138 -11.63 -9.69 0.66
C ASP A 138 -12.93 -8.97 1.04
N HIS A 139 -13.59 -8.29 0.09
CA HIS A 139 -14.83 -7.54 0.33
C HIS A 139 -15.96 -8.40 0.91
N GLU A 140 -16.15 -9.63 0.42
CA GLU A 140 -17.16 -10.56 0.95
C GLU A 140 -16.96 -10.81 2.46
N ARG A 141 -15.73 -10.77 2.94
CA ARG A 141 -15.36 -11.00 4.34
C ARG A 141 -15.38 -9.71 5.17
N VAL A 142 -15.07 -8.58 4.59
CA VAL A 142 -14.85 -7.30 5.28
C VAL A 142 -16.11 -6.43 5.27
N ASP A 143 -16.79 -6.30 4.14
CA ASP A 143 -17.96 -5.43 4.00
C ASP A 143 -19.09 -5.68 5.00
N PRO A 144 -19.37 -6.94 5.45
CA PRO A 144 -20.39 -7.18 6.48
C PRO A 144 -20.14 -6.44 7.81
N TRP A 145 -18.90 -5.99 8.08
CA TRP A 145 -18.55 -5.22 9.27
C TRP A 145 -18.87 -3.74 9.16
N ILE A 146 -19.25 -3.28 7.95
CA ILE A 146 -19.61 -1.88 7.67
C ILE A 146 -21.13 -1.74 7.78
N LEU A 147 -21.62 -1.36 8.95
CA LEU A 147 -23.05 -1.19 9.20
C LEU A 147 -23.46 0.28 9.15
N ALA A 148 -24.61 0.55 8.55
CA ALA A 148 -25.17 1.89 8.54
C ALA A 148 -25.39 2.42 9.97
N GLY A 149 -24.91 3.63 10.24
CA GLY A 149 -24.99 4.26 11.56
C GLY A 149 -23.99 3.75 12.58
N ALA A 150 -23.22 2.69 12.29
CA ALA A 150 -22.14 2.22 13.15
C ALA A 150 -20.85 2.96 12.89
N THR A 151 -19.95 2.95 13.88
CA THR A 151 -18.59 3.45 13.69
C THR A 151 -17.69 2.30 13.26
N VAL A 152 -16.83 2.54 12.28
CA VAL A 152 -15.83 1.61 11.77
C VAL A 152 -14.49 2.33 11.58
N ALA A 153 -13.38 1.66 11.94
CA ALA A 153 -12.04 2.19 11.69
C ALA A 153 -11.50 1.61 10.38
N VAL A 154 -11.07 2.49 9.48
CA VAL A 154 -10.59 2.14 8.15
C VAL A 154 -9.13 2.53 7.94
N GLY A 155 -8.36 1.65 7.31
CA GLY A 155 -6.94 1.85 7.03
C GLY A 155 -6.63 2.27 5.59
N ASN A 156 -7.63 2.24 4.68
CA ASN A 156 -7.43 2.55 3.27
C ASN A 156 -8.60 3.31 2.64
N ILE A 157 -8.32 3.95 1.50
CA ILE A 157 -9.28 4.84 0.82
C ILE A 157 -10.44 4.07 0.17
N SER A 158 -10.25 2.82 -0.19
CA SER A 158 -11.30 2.00 -0.81
C SER A 158 -12.39 1.68 0.22
N GLU A 159 -12.00 1.27 1.41
CA GLU A 159 -12.94 1.00 2.52
C GLU A 159 -13.60 2.28 3.02
N LEU A 160 -12.86 3.40 3.02
CA LEU A 160 -13.46 4.71 3.31
C LEU A 160 -14.63 5.00 2.39
N ALA A 161 -14.48 4.74 1.08
CA ALA A 161 -15.54 4.96 0.11
C ALA A 161 -16.74 4.02 0.33
N VAL A 162 -16.48 2.74 0.62
CA VAL A 162 -17.53 1.75 0.92
C VAL A 162 -18.28 2.11 2.21
N ALA A 163 -17.55 2.46 3.27
CA ALA A 163 -18.14 2.87 4.55
C ALA A 163 -19.00 4.12 4.42
N ALA A 164 -18.52 5.12 3.68
CA ALA A 164 -19.29 6.34 3.42
C ALA A 164 -20.57 6.06 2.62
N GLN A 165 -20.51 5.17 1.60
CA GLN A 165 -21.69 4.77 0.83
C GLN A 165 -22.71 3.98 1.66
N ALA A 166 -22.23 3.16 2.60
CA ALA A 166 -23.07 2.40 3.53
C ALA A 166 -23.69 3.27 4.63
N GLY A 167 -23.26 4.52 4.78
CA GLY A 167 -23.73 5.41 5.85
C GLY A 167 -23.14 5.09 7.22
N ALA A 168 -21.95 4.48 7.26
CA ALA A 168 -21.18 4.28 8.47
C ALA A 168 -20.41 5.55 8.86
N THR A 169 -20.16 5.72 10.16
CA THR A 169 -19.21 6.71 10.65
C THR A 169 -17.81 6.15 10.55
N VAL A 170 -16.87 6.92 10.02
CA VAL A 170 -15.48 6.48 9.78
C VAL A 170 -14.53 7.18 10.73
N GLU A 171 -13.59 6.39 11.26
CA GLU A 171 -12.47 6.82 12.09
C GLU A 171 -11.13 6.38 11.51
#